data_bb96c6988a257bc964da28b6dbdefb30
#
_entry.id   bb96c6988a257bc964da28b6dbdefb30
#
_cell.length_a   1.000
_cell.length_b   1.000
_cell.length_c   1.000
_cell.angle_alpha   90.00
_cell.angle_beta   90.00
_cell.angle_gamma   90.00
#
_symmetry.space_group_name_H-M   'P 1'
#
loop_
_entity.id
_entity.type
_entity.pdbx_description
1 polymer ?
#
loop_
_entity_poly.entity_id
_entity_poly.type
_entity_poly.pdbx_seq_one_letter_code
_entity_poly.pdbx_strand_id
1 'polypeptide(L)'
;ATRGVTEEAKGRVIASSVSSLGDGLEAYTEVVEDAKPQTRAGYTAAPAQNYTILAYKDGQKKGEWVGSYDGSKFTPKAGTSSIQALQPGTYTFFVFSDHLTYKDGKIIIDINKGSVNALFNNQDVTILPQKKQQVDFHLFSPYARVRMKINGFSSQAFEGSINGALKYNAAAANDAGGVKATCTIDPAAGTANYANVTQAGQLKYQHFTNNVEGPQENGVVKTSYIITPEDAGVYFLAQTRLNKLSFQFASEASGTIYQKAVANKVLPLNLSDVELKIGTSYTISQTIYYTADYLFSDGTVGTLVPNLKARRTPVALVVDKARRVCMDLNETGEKQWATSVGVQCKQNENQDESGLRATIARYDGYDQTWKKGVTYGIPLPNYSCKADKWQCPAFNAMKDLGEVSSNKWYVPGAGEWDSALK
;
A
#
# COMPACT_ATOMS: atom_id res chain seq x y z
N ALA A 1 -9.02 13.87 32.60
CA ALA A 1 -9.15 14.38 31.23
C ALA A 1 -8.49 13.37 30.27
N THR A 2 -9.29 12.50 29.70
CA THR A 2 -8.89 11.55 28.67
C THR A 2 -8.60 12.33 27.38
N ARG A 3 -7.33 12.34 26.92
CA ARG A 3 -6.97 12.81 25.60
C ARG A 3 -7.59 11.84 24.59
N GLY A 4 -8.62 12.30 23.88
CA GLY A 4 -9.12 11.61 22.71
C GLY A 4 -7.99 11.52 21.67
N VAL A 5 -7.64 10.32 21.28
CA VAL A 5 -6.84 10.06 20.08
C VAL A 5 -7.69 10.55 18.92
N THR A 6 -7.30 11.66 18.33
CA THR A 6 -7.89 12.12 17.07
C THR A 6 -7.60 11.02 16.03
N GLU A 7 -8.65 10.38 15.51
CA GLU A 7 -8.52 9.57 14.31
C GLU A 7 -7.82 10.42 13.24
N GLU A 8 -6.64 9.97 12.82
CA GLU A 8 -6.00 10.55 11.63
C GLU A 8 -6.98 10.39 10.48
N ALA A 9 -7.26 11.49 9.80
CA ALA A 9 -8.15 11.48 8.64
C ALA A 9 -7.60 10.47 7.63
N LYS A 10 -8.24 9.31 7.51
CA LYS A 10 -7.84 8.27 6.56
C LYS A 10 -7.97 8.82 5.15
N GLY A 11 -6.93 8.67 4.34
CA GLY A 11 -6.97 9.02 2.92
C GLY A 11 -8.06 8.24 2.18
N ARG A 12 -8.40 8.68 0.97
CA ARG A 12 -9.44 8.07 0.14
C ARG A 12 -8.83 7.08 -0.85
N VAL A 13 -9.25 5.83 -0.84
CA VAL A 13 -8.91 4.86 -1.90
C VAL A 13 -9.57 5.31 -3.21
N ILE A 14 -8.75 5.49 -4.25
CA ILE A 14 -9.18 5.98 -5.58
C ILE A 14 -9.03 4.93 -6.68
N ALA A 15 -8.23 3.89 -6.46
CA ALA A 15 -8.08 2.76 -7.36
C ALA A 15 -7.60 1.53 -6.60
N SER A 16 -7.91 0.35 -7.10
CA SER A 16 -7.37 -0.92 -6.62
C SER A 16 -7.25 -1.94 -7.74
N SER A 17 -6.34 -2.89 -7.59
CA SER A 17 -6.12 -3.98 -8.53
C SER A 17 -5.55 -5.21 -7.83
N VAL A 18 -5.64 -6.37 -8.49
CA VAL A 18 -4.95 -7.60 -8.12
C VAL A 18 -4.02 -8.01 -9.25
N SER A 19 -2.81 -8.42 -8.92
CA SER A 19 -1.80 -8.85 -9.89
C SER A 19 -1.15 -10.15 -9.42
N SER A 20 -1.02 -11.13 -10.31
CA SER A 20 -0.22 -12.32 -10.04
C SER A 20 1.27 -11.97 -10.07
N LEU A 21 2.00 -12.43 -9.08
CA LEU A 21 3.47 -12.30 -9.01
C LEU A 21 4.19 -13.60 -9.39
N GLY A 22 3.45 -14.65 -9.73
CA GLY A 22 3.96 -16.01 -9.92
C GLY A 22 4.22 -16.72 -8.58
N ASP A 23 4.65 -17.96 -8.65
CA ASP A 23 5.05 -18.79 -7.49
C ASP A 23 3.99 -18.86 -6.37
N GLY A 24 2.71 -18.80 -6.71
CA GLY A 24 1.62 -18.83 -5.74
C GLY A 24 1.45 -17.53 -4.95
N LEU A 25 1.98 -16.40 -5.43
CA LEU A 25 1.85 -15.09 -4.82
C LEU A 25 1.00 -14.15 -5.68
N GLU A 26 0.23 -13.32 -5.01
CA GLU A 26 -0.50 -12.20 -5.57
C GLU A 26 -0.16 -10.91 -4.84
N ALA A 27 -0.34 -9.79 -5.53
CA ALA A 27 -0.31 -8.45 -4.94
C ALA A 27 -1.67 -7.77 -5.08
N TYR A 28 -2.25 -7.36 -3.97
CA TYR A 28 -3.38 -6.44 -3.93
C TYR A 28 -2.84 -5.01 -3.83
N THR A 29 -3.10 -4.22 -4.85
CA THR A 29 -2.64 -2.84 -4.95
C THR A 29 -3.79 -1.89 -4.67
N GLU A 30 -3.57 -0.92 -3.80
CA GLU A 30 -4.48 0.21 -3.58
C GLU A 30 -3.73 1.52 -3.79
N VAL A 31 -4.39 2.49 -4.39
CA VAL A 31 -3.94 3.88 -4.43
C VAL A 31 -4.81 4.68 -3.49
N VAL A 32 -4.17 5.30 -2.53
CA VAL A 32 -4.81 6.18 -1.57
C VAL A 32 -4.40 7.61 -1.89
N GLU A 33 -5.38 8.47 -2.13
CA GLU A 33 -5.17 9.91 -2.09
C GLU A 33 -5.06 10.30 -0.62
N ASP A 34 -3.88 10.74 -0.19
CA ASP A 34 -3.60 11.03 1.21
C ASP A 34 -4.46 12.21 1.68
N ALA A 35 -4.92 12.16 2.91
CA ALA A 35 -5.65 13.26 3.51
C ALA A 35 -4.74 14.50 3.57
N LYS A 36 -5.27 15.65 3.17
CA LYS A 36 -4.54 16.92 3.35
C LYS A 36 -4.42 17.20 4.84
N PRO A 37 -3.23 17.62 5.34
CA PRO A 37 -3.11 18.04 6.72
C PRO A 37 -4.13 19.14 7.03
N GLN A 38 -5.00 18.91 7.99
CA GLN A 38 -5.91 19.94 8.49
C GLN A 38 -5.13 20.84 9.44
N THR A 39 -4.67 21.98 8.97
CA THR A 39 -4.15 23.04 9.84
C THR A 39 -5.28 23.99 10.22
N ARG A 40 -5.31 24.44 11.48
CA ARG A 40 -6.32 25.39 11.97
C ARG A 40 -6.35 26.72 11.18
N ALA A 41 -5.27 27.04 10.48
CA ALA A 41 -5.12 28.26 9.68
C ALA A 41 -5.20 28.03 8.17
N GLY A 42 -5.36 26.81 7.69
CA GLY A 42 -5.43 26.48 6.26
C GLY A 42 -4.12 26.59 5.48
N TYR A 43 -3.12 27.29 5.99
CA TYR A 43 -1.82 27.50 5.34
C TYR A 43 -0.67 27.39 6.33
N THR A 44 0.43 26.78 5.92
CA THR A 44 1.72 26.83 6.61
C THR A 44 2.56 27.94 6.00
N ALA A 45 3.47 28.56 6.80
CA ALA A 45 4.43 29.49 6.25
C ALA A 45 5.25 28.84 5.14
N ALA A 46 5.53 29.58 4.07
CA ALA A 46 6.43 29.10 3.03
C ALA A 46 7.82 28.81 3.62
N PRO A 47 8.53 27.75 3.15
CA PRO A 47 9.86 27.43 3.66
C PRO A 47 10.86 28.55 3.37
N ALA A 48 11.84 28.66 4.24
CA ALA A 48 12.96 29.59 4.08
C ALA A 48 13.84 29.13 2.90
N GLN A 49 13.77 29.87 1.80
CA GLN A 49 14.52 29.58 0.56
C GLN A 49 14.45 30.79 -0.40
N ASN A 50 15.06 30.66 -1.58
CA ASN A 50 14.98 31.68 -2.60
C ASN A 50 13.71 31.57 -3.43
N TYR A 51 13.17 32.73 -3.80
CA TYR A 51 12.00 32.86 -4.65
C TYR A 51 12.20 33.90 -5.73
N THR A 52 11.56 33.66 -6.86
CA THR A 52 11.40 34.62 -7.94
C THR A 52 9.91 34.93 -8.09
N ILE A 53 9.61 36.21 -8.23
CA ILE A 53 8.27 36.76 -8.45
C ILE A 53 8.32 37.55 -9.76
N LEU A 54 7.44 37.20 -10.71
CA LEU A 54 7.30 37.91 -11.97
C LEU A 54 5.90 38.50 -12.05
N ALA A 55 5.79 39.76 -12.54
CA ALA A 55 4.50 40.39 -12.82
C ALA A 55 4.37 40.62 -14.31
N TYR A 56 3.30 40.10 -14.91
CA TYR A 56 2.96 40.26 -16.31
C TYR A 56 1.65 41.03 -16.47
N LYS A 57 1.60 41.89 -17.51
CA LYS A 57 0.38 42.57 -17.95
C LYS A 57 0.42 42.63 -19.48
N ASP A 58 -0.67 42.24 -20.11
CA ASP A 58 -0.80 42.23 -21.60
C ASP A 58 0.36 41.49 -22.28
N GLY A 59 0.74 40.30 -21.74
CA GLY A 59 1.84 39.46 -22.24
C GLY A 59 3.25 40.01 -22.02
N GLN A 60 3.40 41.15 -21.35
CA GLN A 60 4.70 41.78 -21.14
C GLN A 60 5.11 41.73 -19.66
N LYS A 61 6.36 41.37 -19.40
CA LYS A 61 6.94 41.44 -18.04
C LYS A 61 7.05 42.90 -17.59
N LYS A 62 6.39 43.24 -16.50
CA LYS A 62 6.36 44.60 -15.91
C LYS A 62 7.09 44.67 -14.59
N GLY A 63 7.36 43.53 -13.94
CA GLY A 63 8.09 43.50 -12.68
C GLY A 63 8.80 42.15 -12.47
N GLU A 64 9.91 42.18 -11.73
CA GLU A 64 10.64 40.99 -11.30
C GLU A 64 11.29 41.25 -9.95
N TRP A 65 11.06 40.32 -9.01
CA TRP A 65 11.69 40.32 -7.69
C TRP A 65 12.39 38.96 -7.50
N VAL A 66 13.65 39.02 -7.18
CA VAL A 66 14.45 37.84 -6.87
C VAL A 66 15.05 38.04 -5.48
N GLY A 67 14.91 37.08 -4.60
CA GLY A 67 15.42 37.18 -3.24
C GLY A 67 15.19 35.96 -2.41
N SER A 68 15.56 36.05 -1.13
CA SER A 68 15.38 35.00 -0.14
C SER A 68 14.21 35.31 0.80
N TYR A 69 13.46 34.28 1.18
CA TYR A 69 12.47 34.36 2.24
C TYR A 69 12.96 33.55 3.44
N ASP A 70 12.94 34.13 4.63
CA ASP A 70 13.47 33.51 5.85
C ASP A 70 12.40 32.82 6.73
N GLY A 71 11.18 32.74 6.25
CA GLY A 71 10.00 32.25 6.99
C GLY A 71 9.09 33.37 7.51
N SER A 72 9.56 34.62 7.44
CA SER A 72 8.79 35.81 7.88
C SER A 72 8.87 36.98 6.90
N LYS A 73 10.03 37.18 6.28
CA LYS A 73 10.32 38.34 5.45
C LYS A 73 11.03 37.94 4.16
N PHE A 74 10.63 38.59 3.07
CA PHE A 74 11.33 38.52 1.81
C PHE A 74 12.44 39.57 1.74
N THR A 75 13.69 39.13 1.52
CA THR A 75 14.87 39.99 1.36
C THR A 75 15.31 39.93 -0.09
N PRO A 76 15.25 41.05 -0.83
CA PRO A 76 15.67 41.06 -2.23
C PRO A 76 17.16 40.78 -2.37
N LYS A 77 17.52 40.18 -3.51
CA LYS A 77 18.92 39.95 -3.90
C LYS A 77 19.66 41.30 -3.97
N ALA A 78 20.92 41.30 -3.62
CA ALA A 78 21.76 42.50 -3.68
C ALA A 78 21.68 43.16 -5.07
N GLY A 79 21.47 44.49 -5.08
CA GLY A 79 21.29 45.28 -6.29
C GLY A 79 19.86 45.27 -6.86
N THR A 80 18.90 44.61 -6.21
CA THR A 80 17.47 44.66 -6.55
C THR A 80 16.64 45.30 -5.42
N SER A 81 15.37 45.65 -5.72
CA SER A 81 14.45 46.25 -4.74
C SER A 81 13.29 45.33 -4.45
N SER A 82 12.80 45.30 -3.21
CA SER A 82 11.51 44.69 -2.85
C SER A 82 10.29 45.52 -3.26
N ILE A 83 10.51 46.73 -3.71
CA ILE A 83 9.43 47.65 -4.13
C ILE A 83 9.68 48.01 -5.60
N GLN A 84 8.69 47.77 -6.41
CA GLN A 84 8.66 48.21 -7.81
C GLN A 84 7.40 49.02 -8.08
N ALA A 85 7.55 50.06 -8.89
CA ALA A 85 6.41 50.90 -9.30
C ALA A 85 5.68 50.19 -10.45
N LEU A 86 4.51 49.65 -10.17
CA LEU A 86 3.58 49.11 -11.17
C LEU A 86 2.44 50.12 -11.40
N GLN A 87 2.08 50.34 -12.64
CA GLN A 87 0.90 51.11 -12.99
C GLN A 87 -0.38 50.42 -12.52
N PRO A 88 -1.43 51.17 -12.14
CA PRO A 88 -2.71 50.56 -11.79
C PRO A 88 -3.24 49.61 -12.88
N GLY A 89 -3.89 48.54 -12.48
CA GLY A 89 -4.47 47.54 -13.37
C GLY A 89 -4.23 46.13 -12.88
N THR A 90 -4.77 45.14 -13.61
CA THR A 90 -4.65 43.73 -13.26
C THR A 90 -3.38 43.13 -13.88
N TYR A 91 -2.64 42.40 -13.07
CA TYR A 91 -1.41 41.69 -13.42
C TYR A 91 -1.54 40.23 -13.07
N THR A 92 -0.99 39.36 -13.89
CA THR A 92 -0.76 37.97 -13.52
C THR A 92 0.62 37.87 -12.88
N PHE A 93 0.66 37.45 -11.62
CA PHE A 93 1.90 37.18 -10.92
C PHE A 93 2.23 35.71 -10.99
N PHE A 94 3.50 35.40 -11.24
CA PHE A 94 4.06 34.06 -11.16
C PHE A 94 5.10 34.06 -10.03
N VAL A 95 4.92 33.17 -9.05
CA VAL A 95 5.82 33.05 -7.91
C VAL A 95 6.34 31.62 -7.86
N PHE A 96 7.63 31.46 -7.75
CA PHE A 96 8.25 30.13 -7.73
C PHE A 96 9.57 30.11 -6.96
N SER A 97 9.87 28.96 -6.38
CA SER A 97 11.13 28.69 -5.70
C SER A 97 12.26 28.40 -6.70
N ASP A 98 13.51 28.49 -6.23
CA ASP A 98 14.72 28.20 -7.00
C ASP A 98 14.88 26.72 -7.37
N HIS A 99 14.00 25.84 -6.89
CA HIS A 99 13.87 24.46 -7.36
C HIS A 99 13.28 24.37 -8.78
N LEU A 100 12.65 25.42 -9.28
CA LEU A 100 12.21 25.55 -10.65
C LEU A 100 13.22 26.35 -11.46
N THR A 101 13.34 26.06 -12.75
CA THR A 101 14.25 26.78 -13.63
C THR A 101 13.55 27.90 -14.35
N TYR A 102 14.09 29.13 -14.28
CA TYR A 102 13.64 30.24 -15.11
C TYR A 102 14.70 30.50 -16.20
N LYS A 103 14.32 30.32 -17.44
CA LYS A 103 15.22 30.47 -18.58
C LYS A 103 14.45 30.95 -19.81
N ASP A 104 15.03 31.89 -20.56
CA ASP A 104 14.47 32.42 -21.81
C ASP A 104 13.02 32.90 -21.68
N GLY A 105 12.70 33.54 -20.53
CA GLY A 105 11.37 34.04 -20.25
C GLY A 105 10.34 32.96 -19.83
N LYS A 106 10.75 31.70 -19.70
CA LYS A 106 9.88 30.58 -19.38
C LYS A 106 10.24 29.93 -18.06
N ILE A 107 9.20 29.45 -17.34
CA ILE A 107 9.37 28.66 -16.11
C ILE A 107 9.30 27.18 -16.49
N ILE A 108 10.34 26.44 -16.14
CA ILE A 108 10.47 25.02 -16.46
C ILE A 108 10.42 24.21 -15.17
N ILE A 109 9.47 23.29 -15.12
CA ILE A 109 9.28 22.30 -14.06
C ILE A 109 9.75 20.97 -14.62
N ASP A 110 10.78 20.37 -14.01
CA ASP A 110 11.46 19.16 -14.47
C ASP A 110 11.21 18.01 -13.50
N ILE A 111 10.81 16.84 -14.00
CA ILE A 111 10.55 15.65 -13.18
C ILE A 111 11.74 15.28 -12.28
N ASN A 112 12.97 15.49 -12.75
CA ASN A 112 14.18 15.16 -12.01
C ASN A 112 14.51 16.15 -10.88
N LYS A 113 13.79 17.29 -10.81
CA LYS A 113 13.94 18.31 -9.77
C LYS A 113 12.79 18.32 -8.76
N GLY A 114 11.94 17.30 -8.80
CA GLY A 114 10.84 17.15 -7.86
C GLY A 114 11.30 17.16 -6.40
N SER A 115 10.72 18.03 -5.60
CA SER A 115 11.08 18.24 -4.19
C SER A 115 9.88 18.78 -3.42
N VAL A 116 9.82 18.53 -2.12
CA VAL A 116 8.86 19.17 -1.20
C VAL A 116 8.98 20.69 -1.19
N ASN A 117 10.19 21.19 -1.46
CA ASN A 117 10.50 22.62 -1.49
C ASN A 117 10.28 23.27 -2.88
N ALA A 118 9.95 22.48 -3.89
CA ALA A 118 9.55 23.01 -5.18
C ALA A 118 8.14 23.58 -5.11
N LEU A 119 8.04 24.89 -5.09
CA LEU A 119 6.80 25.63 -4.91
C LEU A 119 6.54 26.57 -6.08
N PHE A 120 5.28 26.72 -6.41
CA PHE A 120 4.80 27.53 -7.52
C PHE A 120 3.39 28.06 -7.24
N ASN A 121 3.09 29.25 -7.75
CA ASN A 121 1.74 29.71 -7.98
C ASN A 121 1.70 30.75 -9.11
N ASN A 122 0.55 30.87 -9.73
CA ASN A 122 0.18 32.02 -10.54
C ASN A 122 -1.18 32.54 -10.09
N GLN A 123 -1.30 33.86 -9.94
CA GLN A 123 -2.54 34.50 -9.55
C GLN A 123 -2.67 35.89 -10.15
N ASP A 124 -3.90 36.29 -10.44
CA ASP A 124 -4.21 37.64 -10.88
C ASP A 124 -4.38 38.53 -9.66
N VAL A 125 -3.76 39.70 -9.71
CA VAL A 125 -3.83 40.73 -8.67
C VAL A 125 -4.08 42.09 -9.31
N THR A 126 -5.08 42.78 -8.82
CA THR A 126 -5.35 44.15 -9.23
C THR A 126 -4.53 45.13 -8.39
N ILE A 127 -3.63 45.85 -9.06
CA ILE A 127 -2.86 46.92 -8.44
C ILE A 127 -3.70 48.22 -8.47
N LEU A 128 -3.95 48.74 -7.29
CA LEU A 128 -4.75 49.93 -7.11
C LEU A 128 -3.88 51.20 -7.19
N PRO A 129 -4.47 52.36 -7.48
CA PRO A 129 -3.75 53.67 -7.50
C PRO A 129 -3.41 54.12 -6.08
N GLN A 130 -2.63 53.32 -5.34
CA GLN A 130 -2.20 53.58 -3.96
C GLN A 130 -0.69 53.79 -3.91
N LYS A 131 -0.22 54.44 -2.85
CA LYS A 131 1.21 54.65 -2.65
C LYS A 131 1.97 53.35 -2.36
N LYS A 132 1.32 52.38 -1.70
CA LYS A 132 1.90 51.05 -1.35
C LYS A 132 0.77 50.03 -1.19
N GLN A 133 0.95 48.88 -1.82
CA GLN A 133 0.07 47.73 -1.71
C GLN A 133 0.89 46.48 -1.37
N GLN A 134 0.46 45.71 -0.38
CA GLN A 134 0.99 44.40 -0.07
C GLN A 134 0.25 43.37 -0.92
N VAL A 135 1.00 42.40 -1.42
CA VAL A 135 0.45 41.25 -2.17
C VAL A 135 0.88 39.95 -1.48
N ASP A 136 -0.09 39.16 -1.10
CA ASP A 136 0.13 37.83 -0.49
C ASP A 136 -0.03 36.73 -1.52
N PHE A 137 0.84 35.72 -1.44
CA PHE A 137 0.86 34.59 -2.35
C PHE A 137 0.66 33.27 -1.60
N HIS A 138 -0.17 32.39 -2.15
CA HIS A 138 -0.35 31.04 -1.66
C HIS A 138 0.35 30.06 -2.59
N LEU A 139 1.41 29.43 -2.12
CA LEU A 139 2.23 28.53 -2.94
C LEU A 139 1.82 27.08 -2.72
N PHE A 140 1.93 26.28 -3.77
CA PHE A 140 1.68 24.84 -3.73
C PHE A 140 2.74 24.10 -4.54
N SER A 141 2.87 22.79 -4.28
CA SER A 141 3.78 21.95 -5.08
C SER A 141 3.25 21.80 -6.50
N PRO A 142 4.05 22.09 -7.53
CA PRO A 142 3.68 21.83 -8.92
C PRO A 142 3.77 20.34 -9.30
N TYR A 143 4.02 19.47 -8.34
CA TYR A 143 4.13 18.04 -8.49
C TYR A 143 3.02 17.30 -7.73
N ALA A 144 2.74 16.08 -8.19
CA ALA A 144 2.11 15.04 -7.39
C ALA A 144 3.21 14.24 -6.68
N ARG A 145 3.07 14.02 -5.37
CA ARG A 145 3.98 13.17 -4.61
C ARG A 145 3.43 11.74 -4.57
N VAL A 146 4.27 10.76 -4.86
CA VAL A 146 3.90 9.34 -4.81
C VAL A 146 4.82 8.62 -3.83
N ARG A 147 4.22 7.91 -2.89
CA ARG A 147 4.91 7.03 -1.94
C ARG A 147 4.52 5.58 -2.23
N MET A 148 5.46 4.67 -2.00
CA MET A 148 5.22 3.24 -2.13
C MET A 148 5.26 2.57 -0.76
N LYS A 149 4.24 1.79 -0.44
CA LYS A 149 4.18 0.94 0.74
C LYS A 149 4.01 -0.51 0.30
N ILE A 150 4.83 -1.43 0.83
CA ILE A 150 4.74 -2.85 0.56
C ILE A 150 4.42 -3.55 1.87
N ASN A 151 3.39 -4.38 1.87
CA ASN A 151 2.91 -5.09 3.04
C ASN A 151 2.92 -6.61 2.80
N GLY A 152 3.01 -7.37 3.89
CA GLY A 152 2.86 -8.83 3.90
C GLY A 152 2.22 -9.29 5.20
N PHE A 153 1.82 -10.56 5.26
CA PHE A 153 1.10 -11.16 6.39
C PHE A 153 1.91 -12.31 7.01
N SER A 154 3.13 -12.05 7.46
CA SER A 154 3.92 -13.03 8.20
C SER A 154 5.01 -12.30 8.95
N SER A 155 5.39 -12.80 10.14
CA SER A 155 6.54 -12.29 10.89
C SER A 155 7.86 -12.42 10.12
N GLN A 156 7.91 -13.30 9.12
CA GLN A 156 9.07 -13.55 8.27
C GLN A 156 8.79 -13.21 6.80
N ALA A 157 7.75 -12.44 6.52
CA ALA A 157 7.38 -12.10 5.15
C ALA A 157 8.47 -11.30 4.43
N PHE A 158 9.12 -10.42 5.18
CA PHE A 158 10.15 -9.54 4.66
C PHE A 158 11.43 -9.65 5.50
N GLU A 159 12.53 -9.97 4.85
CA GLU A 159 13.85 -10.12 5.46
C GLU A 159 14.90 -9.37 4.66
N GLY A 160 15.95 -8.89 5.34
CA GLY A 160 17.08 -8.23 4.72
C GLY A 160 16.79 -6.80 4.25
N SER A 161 17.63 -6.29 3.35
CA SER A 161 17.54 -4.94 2.81
C SER A 161 16.79 -4.94 1.49
N ILE A 162 15.74 -4.14 1.40
CA ILE A 162 15.05 -3.88 0.14
C ILE A 162 15.13 -2.40 -0.21
N ASN A 163 15.31 -2.13 -1.47
CA ASN A 163 15.24 -0.81 -2.08
C ASN A 163 14.77 -0.97 -3.53
N GLY A 164 14.37 0.11 -4.16
CA GLY A 164 13.84 0.04 -5.51
C GLY A 164 13.48 1.39 -6.10
N ALA A 165 12.77 1.36 -7.19
CA ALA A 165 12.35 2.55 -7.90
C ALA A 165 10.97 2.39 -8.53
N LEU A 166 10.22 3.47 -8.62
CA LEU A 166 9.13 3.56 -9.57
C LEU A 166 9.71 3.75 -10.97
N LYS A 167 9.42 2.79 -11.83
CA LYS A 167 9.84 2.77 -13.24
C LYS A 167 8.72 3.22 -14.15
N TYR A 168 9.12 3.81 -15.26
CA TYR A 168 8.21 4.19 -16.33
C TYR A 168 8.82 3.86 -17.69
N ASN A 169 7.97 3.48 -18.62
CA ASN A 169 8.35 3.27 -20.02
C ASN A 169 8.33 4.61 -20.78
N ALA A 170 9.05 4.67 -21.87
CA ALA A 170 8.92 5.79 -22.79
C ALA A 170 7.46 5.90 -23.26
N ALA A 171 6.90 7.09 -23.18
CA ALA A 171 5.60 7.34 -23.76
C ALA A 171 5.73 7.46 -25.29
N ALA A 172 4.73 6.97 -26.03
CA ALA A 172 4.61 7.33 -27.42
C ALA A 172 4.44 8.85 -27.58
N ALA A 173 4.95 9.43 -28.62
CA ALA A 173 4.92 10.89 -28.83
C ALA A 173 3.51 11.52 -28.71
N ASN A 174 2.46 10.74 -28.96
CA ASN A 174 1.06 11.15 -28.86
C ASN A 174 0.31 10.54 -27.68
N ASP A 175 0.99 9.88 -26.74
CA ASP A 175 0.35 9.34 -25.55
C ASP A 175 0.08 10.44 -24.52
N ALA A 176 -1.13 11.00 -24.54
CA ALA A 176 -1.56 12.03 -23.59
C ALA A 176 -1.45 11.60 -22.14
N GLY A 177 -1.53 10.27 -21.86
CA GLY A 177 -1.43 9.70 -20.52
C GLY A 177 0.00 9.32 -20.10
N GLY A 178 1.01 9.57 -20.93
CA GLY A 178 2.41 9.24 -20.66
C GLY A 178 2.98 10.00 -19.46
N VAL A 179 4.13 9.52 -18.97
CA VAL A 179 4.88 10.22 -17.92
C VAL A 179 5.46 11.51 -18.50
N LYS A 180 5.24 12.62 -17.80
CA LYS A 180 5.71 13.95 -18.22
C LYS A 180 7.14 14.16 -17.72
N ALA A 181 8.03 14.57 -18.65
CA ALA A 181 9.41 14.95 -18.35
C ALA A 181 9.47 16.38 -17.84
N THR A 182 8.78 17.29 -18.53
CA THR A 182 8.80 18.72 -18.21
C THR A 182 7.41 19.34 -18.37
N CYS A 183 7.17 20.39 -17.59
CA CYS A 183 6.12 21.38 -17.88
C CYS A 183 6.79 22.73 -18.11
N THR A 184 6.56 23.33 -19.28
CA THR A 184 7.07 24.65 -19.62
C THR A 184 5.92 25.63 -19.57
N ILE A 185 5.99 26.58 -18.64
CA ILE A 185 5.04 27.67 -18.52
C ILE A 185 5.60 28.91 -19.23
N ASP A 186 4.81 29.46 -20.10
CA ASP A 186 5.10 30.72 -20.79
C ASP A 186 4.25 31.83 -20.13
N PRO A 187 4.83 32.66 -19.24
CA PRO A 187 4.09 33.70 -18.57
C PRO A 187 3.56 34.78 -19.51
N ALA A 188 4.24 35.03 -20.65
CA ALA A 188 3.81 36.02 -21.63
C ALA A 188 2.58 35.55 -22.39
N ALA A 189 2.51 34.27 -22.73
CA ALA A 189 1.37 33.68 -23.44
C ALA A 189 0.27 33.18 -22.48
N GLY A 190 0.55 33.05 -21.17
CA GLY A 190 -0.37 32.46 -20.20
C GLY A 190 -0.60 30.96 -20.41
N THR A 191 0.32 30.26 -21.05
CA THR A 191 0.17 28.84 -21.44
C THR A 191 1.13 27.92 -20.67
N ALA A 192 0.71 26.65 -20.48
CA ALA A 192 1.55 25.61 -19.91
C ALA A 192 1.55 24.39 -20.87
N ASN A 193 2.75 23.97 -21.27
CA ASN A 193 2.95 22.87 -22.19
C ASN A 193 3.71 21.73 -21.53
N TYR A 194 3.15 20.51 -21.58
CA TYR A 194 3.75 19.31 -21.04
C TYR A 194 4.44 18.51 -22.13
N ALA A 195 5.69 18.11 -21.90
CA ALA A 195 6.42 17.19 -22.76
C ALA A 195 6.54 15.81 -22.07
N ASN A 196 6.28 14.75 -22.84
CA ASN A 196 6.47 13.39 -22.36
C ASN A 196 7.95 13.04 -22.24
N VAL A 197 8.25 12.03 -21.39
CA VAL A 197 9.56 11.37 -21.42
C VAL A 197 9.75 10.68 -22.77
N THR A 198 10.96 10.75 -23.29
CA THR A 198 11.33 10.13 -24.59
C THR A 198 12.01 8.78 -24.42
N GLN A 199 12.42 8.44 -23.17
CA GLN A 199 13.08 7.19 -22.85
C GLN A 199 12.50 6.61 -21.55
N ALA A 200 12.58 5.29 -21.40
CA ALA A 200 12.28 4.64 -20.13
C ALA A 200 13.20 5.17 -19.04
N GLY A 201 12.67 5.30 -17.84
CA GLY A 201 13.41 5.85 -16.72
C GLY A 201 12.89 5.33 -15.39
N GLN A 202 13.48 5.84 -14.33
CA GLN A 202 13.12 5.48 -12.97
C GLN A 202 13.30 6.64 -12.00
N LEU A 203 12.44 6.71 -11.00
CA LEU A 203 12.58 7.59 -9.84
C LEU A 203 12.88 6.72 -8.63
N LYS A 204 14.10 6.84 -8.11
CA LYS A 204 14.62 6.00 -7.03
C LYS A 204 14.12 6.48 -5.68
N TYR A 205 13.77 5.52 -4.83
CA TYR A 205 13.63 5.73 -3.41
C TYR A 205 15.00 5.73 -2.74
N GLN A 206 15.19 6.59 -1.77
CA GLN A 206 16.44 6.64 -1.02
C GLN A 206 16.50 5.57 0.07
N HIS A 207 15.41 5.31 0.74
CA HIS A 207 15.33 4.34 1.84
C HIS A 207 13.95 3.67 1.93
N PHE A 208 13.95 2.42 2.39
CA PHE A 208 12.79 1.74 2.91
C PHE A 208 13.04 1.40 4.38
N THR A 209 12.05 1.62 5.24
CA THR A 209 12.08 1.16 6.63
C THR A 209 11.24 -0.08 6.75
N ASN A 210 11.79 -1.11 7.39
CA ASN A 210 11.03 -2.27 7.79
C ASN A 210 10.33 -1.98 9.12
N ASN A 211 9.01 -1.88 9.09
CA ASN A 211 8.18 -1.77 10.28
C ASN A 211 7.41 -3.08 10.47
N VAL A 212 7.70 -3.78 11.57
CA VAL A 212 6.88 -4.90 12.02
C VAL A 212 5.72 -4.31 12.81
N GLU A 213 4.54 -4.35 12.24
CA GLU A 213 3.31 -4.02 12.97
C GLU A 213 2.90 -5.29 13.73
N GLY A 214 2.72 -5.20 15.06
CA GLY A 214 2.43 -6.31 15.98
C GLY A 214 1.24 -7.18 15.56
N PRO A 215 0.79 -8.14 16.40
CA PRO A 215 -0.27 -9.07 16.01
C PRO A 215 -1.46 -8.27 15.49
N GLN A 216 -1.79 -8.55 14.24
CA GLN A 216 -2.83 -7.86 13.50
C GLN A 216 -4.12 -8.65 13.59
N GLU A 217 -5.15 -8.16 12.92
CA GLU A 217 -6.44 -8.82 12.87
C GLU A 217 -6.31 -10.33 12.63
N ASN A 218 -7.00 -11.11 13.44
CA ASN A 218 -7.08 -12.58 13.37
C ASN A 218 -5.74 -13.33 13.57
N GLY A 219 -4.83 -12.77 14.36
CA GLY A 219 -3.57 -13.43 14.67
C GLY A 219 -2.53 -13.43 13.56
N VAL A 220 -2.82 -12.83 12.42
CA VAL A 220 -1.86 -12.71 11.32
C VAL A 220 -0.94 -11.53 11.56
N VAL A 221 0.36 -11.79 11.61
CA VAL A 221 1.38 -10.74 11.75
C VAL A 221 1.57 -10.05 10.41
N LYS A 222 1.49 -8.72 10.42
CA LYS A 222 1.71 -7.89 9.25
C LYS A 222 3.09 -7.25 9.32
N THR A 223 3.86 -7.42 8.26
CA THR A 223 5.13 -6.74 8.06
C THR A 223 4.98 -5.73 6.94
N SER A 224 5.47 -4.52 7.13
CA SER A 224 5.39 -3.50 6.10
C SER A 224 6.72 -2.80 5.88
N TYR A 225 6.98 -2.47 4.62
CA TYR A 225 8.09 -1.62 4.20
C TYR A 225 7.53 -0.31 3.68
N ILE A 226 8.02 0.80 4.21
CA ILE A 226 7.63 2.15 3.78
C ILE A 226 8.86 2.98 3.50
N ILE A 227 8.72 4.01 2.68
CA ILE A 227 9.78 4.99 2.45
C ILE A 227 9.95 5.83 3.72
N THR A 228 11.20 6.02 4.13
CA THR A 228 11.55 6.90 5.25
C THR A 228 12.58 7.93 4.81
N PRO A 229 12.48 9.16 5.30
CA PRO A 229 11.50 9.72 6.24
C PRO A 229 10.09 9.81 5.61
N GLU A 230 9.06 10.05 6.43
CA GLU A 230 7.65 10.11 5.97
C GLU A 230 7.39 11.17 4.89
N ASP A 231 8.18 12.24 4.86
CA ASP A 231 8.12 13.27 3.84
C ASP A 231 8.81 12.85 2.53
N ALA A 232 9.60 11.77 2.55
CA ALA A 232 10.21 11.24 1.35
C ALA A 232 9.12 10.67 0.43
N GLY A 233 9.33 10.83 -0.85
CA GLY A 233 8.48 10.34 -1.91
C GLY A 233 9.14 10.70 -3.23
N VAL A 234 8.57 10.21 -4.30
CA VAL A 234 8.97 10.61 -5.65
C VAL A 234 7.91 11.54 -6.24
N TYR A 235 8.34 12.43 -7.09
CA TYR A 235 7.54 13.52 -7.58
C TYR A 235 7.29 13.38 -9.08
N PHE A 236 6.03 13.43 -9.47
CA PHE A 236 5.60 13.38 -10.86
C PHE A 236 4.90 14.69 -11.24
N LEU A 237 5.00 15.06 -12.50
CA LEU A 237 4.22 16.16 -13.04
C LEU A 237 2.76 15.76 -13.24
N ALA A 238 1.88 16.75 -13.25
CA ALA A 238 0.47 16.54 -13.64
C ALA A 238 0.35 15.86 -15.00
N GLN A 239 -0.83 15.35 -15.30
CA GLN A 239 -1.13 14.58 -16.50
C GLN A 239 -0.37 13.26 -16.64
N THR A 240 0.50 12.90 -15.67
CA THR A 240 1.08 11.55 -15.57
C THR A 240 0.01 10.58 -15.08
N ARG A 241 -0.09 9.39 -15.70
CA ARG A 241 -1.05 8.36 -15.34
C ARG A 241 -0.39 7.18 -14.65
N LEU A 242 -1.00 6.69 -13.57
CA LEU A 242 -0.46 5.63 -12.74
C LEU A 242 -0.32 4.28 -13.46
N ASN A 243 -1.16 4.00 -14.46
CA ASN A 243 -1.08 2.78 -15.27
C ASN A 243 0.20 2.70 -16.15
N LYS A 244 0.98 3.76 -16.20
CA LYS A 244 2.28 3.81 -16.89
C LYS A 244 3.47 3.51 -15.98
N LEU A 245 3.20 3.22 -14.71
CA LEU A 245 4.21 2.99 -13.69
C LEU A 245 4.27 1.51 -13.29
N SER A 246 5.44 1.07 -12.87
CA SER A 246 5.69 -0.19 -12.15
C SER A 246 6.70 0.07 -11.04
N PHE A 247 6.74 -0.79 -10.03
CA PHE A 247 7.81 -0.76 -9.05
C PHE A 247 8.80 -1.88 -9.37
N GLN A 248 10.11 -1.58 -9.32
CA GLN A 248 11.16 -2.59 -9.45
C GLN A 248 12.11 -2.50 -8.29
N PHE A 249 12.38 -3.64 -7.66
CA PHE A 249 13.46 -3.78 -6.70
C PHE A 249 14.82 -3.59 -7.36
N ALA A 250 15.75 -2.97 -6.65
CA ALA A 250 17.10 -2.76 -7.13
C ALA A 250 17.85 -4.09 -7.33
N SER A 251 18.88 -4.08 -8.16
CA SER A 251 19.76 -5.25 -8.38
C SER A 251 20.54 -5.63 -7.13
N GLU A 252 20.89 -4.65 -6.33
CA GLU A 252 21.60 -4.78 -5.06
C GLU A 252 20.71 -5.11 -3.86
N ALA A 253 19.41 -5.24 -4.06
CA ALA A 253 18.48 -5.64 -2.99
C ALA A 253 18.80 -7.07 -2.54
N SER A 254 19.23 -7.23 -1.29
CA SER A 254 19.55 -8.51 -0.67
C SER A 254 18.38 -9.16 0.07
N GLY A 255 17.23 -8.49 0.08
CA GLY A 255 16.06 -8.92 0.83
C GLY A 255 15.27 -10.03 0.17
N THR A 256 14.38 -10.60 0.97
CA THR A 256 13.41 -11.61 0.55
C THR A 256 11.99 -11.19 0.91
N ILE A 257 11.02 -11.64 0.13
CA ILE A 257 9.59 -11.60 0.45
C ILE A 257 9.10 -13.04 0.44
N TYR A 258 8.59 -13.52 1.58
CA TYR A 258 8.22 -14.93 1.76
C TYR A 258 9.34 -15.89 1.34
N GLN A 259 10.57 -15.63 1.83
CA GLN A 259 11.80 -16.38 1.52
C GLN A 259 12.21 -16.36 0.03
N LYS A 260 11.60 -15.55 -0.80
CA LYS A 260 11.94 -15.42 -2.22
C LYS A 260 12.74 -14.14 -2.45
N ALA A 261 13.92 -14.27 -3.06
CA ALA A 261 14.78 -13.13 -3.38
C ALA A 261 14.05 -12.09 -4.24
N VAL A 262 14.25 -10.81 -3.91
CA VAL A 262 13.55 -9.70 -4.59
C VAL A 262 14.41 -8.98 -5.62
N ALA A 263 15.72 -9.18 -5.65
CA ALA A 263 16.63 -8.49 -6.58
C ALA A 263 16.08 -8.47 -8.02
N ASN A 264 16.00 -7.29 -8.61
CA ASN A 264 15.45 -7.02 -9.95
C ASN A 264 13.97 -7.41 -10.19
N LYS A 265 13.26 -7.94 -9.19
CA LYS A 265 11.84 -8.29 -9.39
C LYS A 265 10.99 -7.05 -9.62
N VAL A 266 10.08 -7.15 -10.56
CA VAL A 266 9.10 -6.11 -10.87
C VAL A 266 7.78 -6.44 -10.17
N LEU A 267 7.24 -5.45 -9.48
CA LEU A 267 5.88 -5.47 -8.96
C LEU A 267 4.98 -4.67 -9.91
N PRO A 268 4.16 -5.34 -10.71
CA PRO A 268 3.21 -4.65 -11.58
C PRO A 268 2.18 -3.92 -10.72
N LEU A 269 1.84 -2.69 -11.08
CA LEU A 269 0.80 -1.93 -10.36
C LEU A 269 -0.59 -2.25 -10.91
N ASN A 270 -0.69 -2.57 -12.21
CA ASN A 270 -1.92 -2.92 -12.94
C ASN A 270 -3.13 -2.03 -12.59
N LEU A 271 -2.85 -0.76 -12.36
CA LEU A 271 -3.87 0.20 -11.93
C LEU A 271 -4.72 0.64 -13.10
N SER A 272 -5.97 1.00 -12.81
CA SER A 272 -6.81 1.74 -13.73
C SER A 272 -6.19 3.10 -14.08
N ASP A 273 -6.74 3.74 -15.10
CA ASP A 273 -6.27 4.99 -15.64
C ASP A 273 -6.52 6.18 -14.70
N VAL A 274 -5.67 6.30 -13.67
CA VAL A 274 -5.70 7.38 -12.68
C VAL A 274 -4.67 8.44 -13.05
N GLU A 275 -5.14 9.67 -13.29
CA GLU A 275 -4.28 10.82 -13.51
C GLU A 275 -3.84 11.44 -12.19
N LEU A 276 -2.53 11.72 -12.09
CA LEU A 276 -1.94 12.41 -10.95
C LEU A 276 -2.26 13.91 -10.99
N LYS A 277 -2.74 14.45 -9.87
CA LYS A 277 -3.05 15.87 -9.70
C LYS A 277 -1.94 16.59 -8.95
N ILE A 278 -1.57 17.79 -9.37
CA ILE A 278 -0.60 18.63 -8.67
C ILE A 278 -1.06 18.96 -7.25
N GLY A 279 -0.11 19.17 -6.35
CA GLY A 279 -0.38 19.49 -4.94
C GLY A 279 -1.05 18.36 -4.17
N THR A 280 -1.11 17.14 -4.75
CA THR A 280 -1.73 15.97 -4.12
C THR A 280 -0.66 14.93 -3.80
N SER A 281 -0.79 14.28 -2.65
CA SER A 281 0.04 13.16 -2.23
C SER A 281 -0.74 11.86 -2.39
N TYR A 282 -0.08 10.85 -2.90
CA TYR A 282 -0.62 9.51 -3.10
C TYR A 282 0.25 8.48 -2.41
N THR A 283 -0.38 7.50 -1.78
CA THR A 283 0.28 6.30 -1.29
C THR A 283 -0.20 5.10 -2.11
N ILE A 284 0.73 4.44 -2.80
CA ILE A 284 0.49 3.16 -3.46
C ILE A 284 0.84 2.08 -2.45
N SER A 285 -0.15 1.37 -1.97
CA SER A 285 0.02 0.26 -1.01
C SER A 285 -0.16 -1.06 -1.74
N GLN A 286 0.90 -1.86 -1.81
CA GLN A 286 0.84 -3.23 -2.32
C GLN A 286 0.91 -4.22 -1.16
N THR A 287 -0.11 -5.04 -1.04
CA THR A 287 -0.15 -6.14 -0.08
C THR A 287 0.11 -7.45 -0.81
N ILE A 288 1.24 -8.10 -0.50
CA ILE A 288 1.64 -9.37 -1.09
C ILE A 288 1.16 -10.50 -0.19
N TYR A 289 0.58 -11.54 -0.78
CA TYR A 289 0.01 -12.67 -0.06
C TYR A 289 0.02 -13.94 -0.93
N TYR A 290 -0.10 -15.10 -0.29
CA TYR A 290 -0.29 -16.36 -1.00
C TYR A 290 -1.70 -16.48 -1.59
N THR A 291 -1.80 -17.13 -2.74
CA THR A 291 -3.06 -17.39 -3.45
C THR A 291 -3.90 -18.51 -2.82
N ALA A 292 -3.55 -18.95 -1.60
CA ALA A 292 -4.34 -19.92 -0.87
C ALA A 292 -5.77 -19.42 -0.64
N ASP A 293 -6.74 -20.33 -0.76
CA ASP A 293 -8.12 -20.06 -0.42
C ASP A 293 -8.34 -20.17 1.10
N TYR A 294 -9.16 -19.29 1.62
CA TYR A 294 -9.61 -19.27 3.02
C TYR A 294 -11.13 -19.44 3.08
N LEU A 295 -11.59 -20.13 4.10
CA LEU A 295 -13.00 -20.11 4.50
C LEU A 295 -13.23 -18.91 5.43
N PHE A 296 -14.26 -18.13 5.17
CA PHE A 296 -14.64 -16.98 5.98
C PHE A 296 -15.86 -17.29 6.85
N SER A 297 -16.05 -16.47 7.92
CA SER A 297 -17.14 -16.67 8.90
C SER A 297 -18.55 -16.67 8.30
N ASP A 298 -18.73 -16.04 7.15
CA ASP A 298 -19.98 -16.00 6.39
C ASP A 298 -20.17 -17.22 5.45
N GLY A 299 -19.24 -18.18 5.48
CA GLY A 299 -19.23 -19.37 4.63
C GLY A 299 -18.67 -19.17 3.22
N THR A 300 -18.23 -17.96 2.87
CA THR A 300 -17.57 -17.72 1.58
C THR A 300 -16.15 -18.28 1.56
N VAL A 301 -15.67 -18.62 0.36
CA VAL A 301 -14.30 -19.11 0.13
C VAL A 301 -13.62 -18.22 -0.89
N GLY A 302 -12.36 -17.89 -0.66
CA GLY A 302 -11.55 -17.09 -1.57
C GLY A 302 -10.20 -16.70 -0.99
N THR A 303 -9.42 -15.92 -1.74
CA THR A 303 -8.10 -15.45 -1.30
C THR A 303 -8.22 -14.42 -0.18
N LEU A 304 -7.17 -14.32 0.65
CA LEU A 304 -7.20 -13.58 1.91
C LEU A 304 -7.51 -12.08 1.71
N VAL A 305 -6.67 -11.37 0.99
CA VAL A 305 -6.67 -9.90 1.02
C VAL A 305 -7.93 -9.26 0.43
N PRO A 306 -8.46 -9.70 -0.73
CA PRO A 306 -9.70 -9.13 -1.25
C PRO A 306 -10.90 -9.31 -0.29
N ASN A 307 -10.92 -10.43 0.43
CA ASN A 307 -11.98 -10.73 1.39
C ASN A 307 -11.84 -9.94 2.69
N LEU A 308 -10.62 -9.73 3.20
CA LEU A 308 -10.37 -8.80 4.32
C LEU A 308 -10.81 -7.38 3.97
N LYS A 309 -10.55 -6.93 2.76
CA LYS A 309 -11.02 -5.62 2.27
C LYS A 309 -12.54 -5.53 2.19
N ALA A 310 -13.20 -6.65 1.91
CA ALA A 310 -14.66 -6.79 2.00
C ALA A 310 -15.16 -6.97 3.44
N ARG A 311 -14.30 -6.82 4.46
CA ARG A 311 -14.61 -6.97 5.89
C ARG A 311 -15.08 -8.37 6.29
N ARG A 312 -14.63 -9.41 5.57
CA ARG A 312 -14.87 -10.81 5.93
C ARG A 312 -13.78 -11.28 6.89
N THR A 313 -14.16 -12.09 7.86
CA THR A 313 -13.25 -12.66 8.86
C THR A 313 -12.83 -14.05 8.41
N PRO A 314 -11.54 -14.33 8.15
CA PRO A 314 -11.07 -15.66 7.83
C PRO A 314 -11.13 -16.53 9.09
N VAL A 315 -11.58 -17.79 8.95
CA VAL A 315 -11.70 -18.76 10.03
C VAL A 315 -10.91 -20.04 9.77
N ALA A 316 -10.64 -20.36 8.51
CA ALA A 316 -9.87 -21.55 8.15
C ALA A 316 -9.11 -21.39 6.84
N LEU A 317 -8.02 -22.13 6.70
CA LEU A 317 -7.31 -22.34 5.44
C LEU A 317 -7.93 -23.52 4.70
N VAL A 318 -8.25 -23.36 3.42
CA VAL A 318 -8.72 -24.47 2.57
C VAL A 318 -7.52 -25.29 2.14
N VAL A 319 -7.44 -26.52 2.63
CA VAL A 319 -6.33 -27.45 2.36
C VAL A 319 -6.65 -28.44 1.25
N ASP A 320 -7.91 -28.77 1.04
CA ASP A 320 -8.38 -29.60 -0.09
C ASP A 320 -9.73 -29.04 -0.61
N LYS A 321 -9.65 -28.31 -1.70
CA LYS A 321 -10.82 -27.66 -2.31
C LYS A 321 -11.81 -28.69 -2.90
N ALA A 322 -11.29 -29.78 -3.46
CA ALA A 322 -12.12 -30.81 -4.08
C ALA A 322 -12.95 -31.57 -3.04
N ARG A 323 -12.35 -31.83 -1.88
CA ARG A 323 -13.01 -32.51 -0.76
C ARG A 323 -13.63 -31.54 0.25
N ARG A 324 -13.42 -30.22 0.07
CA ARG A 324 -13.91 -29.16 0.96
C ARG A 324 -13.34 -29.31 2.40
N VAL A 325 -12.07 -29.66 2.50
CA VAL A 325 -11.37 -29.76 3.79
C VAL A 325 -10.69 -28.45 4.10
N CYS A 326 -10.92 -27.94 5.31
CA CYS A 326 -10.33 -26.71 5.82
C CYS A 326 -9.60 -26.99 7.13
N MET A 327 -8.53 -26.25 7.39
CA MET A 327 -7.78 -26.26 8.64
C MET A 327 -8.02 -24.97 9.40
N ASP A 328 -8.36 -25.04 10.69
CA ASP A 328 -8.56 -23.88 11.55
C ASP A 328 -7.30 -22.99 11.58
N LEU A 329 -7.48 -21.68 11.60
CA LEU A 329 -6.39 -20.72 11.75
C LEU A 329 -5.93 -20.56 13.20
N ASN A 330 -6.71 -21.04 14.16
CA ASN A 330 -6.40 -20.97 15.58
C ASN A 330 -5.90 -22.32 16.08
N GLU A 331 -4.85 -22.29 16.87
CA GLU A 331 -4.39 -23.47 17.59
C GLU A 331 -5.31 -23.75 18.79
N THR A 332 -5.76 -24.99 18.92
CA THR A 332 -6.52 -25.43 20.10
C THR A 332 -5.63 -25.69 21.31
N GLY A 333 -4.33 -25.49 21.18
CA GLY A 333 -3.29 -25.87 22.13
C GLY A 333 -3.08 -27.40 22.16
N GLU A 334 -2.04 -27.83 22.86
CA GLU A 334 -1.74 -29.23 23.02
C GLU A 334 -2.86 -29.97 23.76
N LYS A 335 -3.34 -31.06 23.19
CA LYS A 335 -4.36 -31.92 23.76
C LYS A 335 -3.85 -33.36 23.83
N GLN A 336 -4.06 -33.99 24.97
CA GLN A 336 -3.80 -35.41 25.04
C GLN A 336 -4.74 -36.19 24.15
N TRP A 337 -4.21 -37.22 23.53
CA TRP A 337 -5.01 -38.09 22.64
C TRP A 337 -5.99 -38.93 23.49
N ALA A 338 -5.54 -39.39 24.66
CA ALA A 338 -6.31 -40.15 25.65
C ALA A 338 -5.91 -39.74 27.08
N THR A 339 -6.83 -39.84 28.02
CA THR A 339 -6.60 -39.47 29.44
C THR A 339 -5.73 -40.46 30.18
N SER A 340 -5.56 -41.71 29.73
CA SER A 340 -4.71 -42.72 30.33
C SER A 340 -4.26 -43.76 29.31
N VAL A 341 -3.19 -44.50 29.65
CA VAL A 341 -2.58 -45.55 28.81
C VAL A 341 -3.57 -46.67 28.44
N GLY A 342 -4.56 -46.93 29.25
CA GLY A 342 -5.57 -47.98 28.98
C GLY A 342 -6.72 -47.52 28.09
N VAL A 343 -6.80 -46.21 27.78
CA VAL A 343 -7.86 -45.64 26.96
C VAL A 343 -7.31 -45.40 25.53
N GLN A 344 -7.86 -46.11 24.57
CA GLN A 344 -7.40 -46.02 23.19
C GLN A 344 -8.38 -45.19 22.36
N CYS A 345 -8.08 -43.92 22.12
CA CYS A 345 -8.83 -43.06 21.20
C CYS A 345 -8.23 -43.13 19.80
N LYS A 346 -8.10 -44.31 19.25
CA LYS A 346 -7.46 -44.53 17.94
C LYS A 346 -8.29 -43.93 16.81
N GLN A 347 -7.61 -43.45 15.79
CA GLN A 347 -8.22 -42.98 14.56
C GLN A 347 -7.90 -43.93 13.39
N ASN A 348 -6.74 -44.57 13.36
CA ASN A 348 -6.30 -45.53 12.34
C ASN A 348 -5.40 -46.57 12.93
N GLU A 349 -5.40 -47.78 12.39
CA GLU A 349 -4.74 -48.95 13.00
C GLU A 349 -3.53 -49.54 12.24
N ASN A 350 -3.04 -48.97 11.16
CA ASN A 350 -1.98 -49.60 10.43
C ASN A 350 -0.59 -49.06 10.70
N GLN A 351 0.36 -49.92 11.04
CA GLN A 351 1.72 -49.59 11.45
C GLN A 351 2.79 -50.06 10.44
N ASP A 352 2.41 -50.73 9.37
CA ASP A 352 3.33 -51.12 8.30
C ASP A 352 3.24 -50.20 7.08
N GLU A 353 4.19 -50.28 6.16
CA GLU A 353 4.25 -49.40 4.98
C GLU A 353 3.03 -49.56 4.06
N SER A 354 2.49 -50.74 3.94
CA SER A 354 1.28 -50.98 3.17
C SER A 354 0.05 -50.41 3.85
N GLY A 355 0.02 -50.51 5.17
CA GLY A 355 -0.98 -49.94 6.03
C GLY A 355 -0.94 -48.41 6.06
N LEU A 356 0.26 -47.82 6.04
CA LEU A 356 0.42 -46.37 5.98
C LEU A 356 -0.20 -45.78 4.71
N ARG A 357 0.03 -46.41 3.55
CA ARG A 357 -0.60 -45.99 2.27
C ARG A 357 -2.12 -46.07 2.31
N ALA A 358 -2.67 -47.16 2.87
CA ALA A 358 -4.11 -47.29 3.05
C ALA A 358 -4.66 -46.25 4.06
N THR A 359 -3.89 -45.92 5.06
CA THR A 359 -4.24 -44.90 6.08
C THR A 359 -4.23 -43.50 5.52
N ILE A 360 -3.24 -43.14 4.70
CA ILE A 360 -3.15 -41.82 4.01
C ILE A 360 -4.33 -41.64 3.02
N ALA A 361 -4.90 -42.75 2.52
CA ALA A 361 -6.07 -42.68 1.63
C ALA A 361 -7.40 -42.43 2.38
N ARG A 362 -7.39 -42.38 3.72
CA ARG A 362 -8.61 -42.25 4.51
C ARG A 362 -8.91 -40.79 4.84
N TYR A 363 -10.11 -40.39 4.47
CA TYR A 363 -10.70 -39.04 4.73
C TYR A 363 -11.92 -39.20 5.60
N ASP A 364 -11.77 -39.82 6.77
CA ASP A 364 -12.85 -40.17 7.68
C ASP A 364 -12.80 -39.47 9.05
N GLY A 365 -11.95 -38.43 9.18
CA GLY A 365 -11.77 -37.68 10.44
C GLY A 365 -13.08 -37.15 11.01
N TYR A 366 -13.99 -36.67 10.15
CA TYR A 366 -15.32 -36.23 10.58
C TYR A 366 -16.12 -37.37 11.21
N ASP A 367 -16.19 -38.53 10.52
CA ASP A 367 -16.89 -39.71 11.03
C ASP A 367 -16.27 -40.24 12.32
N GLN A 368 -14.94 -40.25 12.41
CA GLN A 368 -14.21 -40.64 13.62
C GLN A 368 -14.52 -39.72 14.82
N THR A 369 -14.80 -38.46 14.58
CA THR A 369 -15.07 -37.48 15.62
C THR A 369 -16.55 -37.49 16.04
N TRP A 370 -17.48 -37.45 15.08
CA TRP A 370 -18.88 -37.12 15.30
C TRP A 370 -19.87 -38.24 15.06
N LYS A 371 -19.50 -39.26 14.27
CA LYS A 371 -20.44 -40.37 13.99
C LYS A 371 -20.65 -41.23 15.22
N LYS A 372 -21.91 -41.46 15.54
CA LYS A 372 -22.30 -42.27 16.67
C LYS A 372 -21.95 -43.74 16.44
N GLY A 373 -21.47 -44.41 17.48
CA GLY A 373 -21.14 -45.85 17.44
C GLY A 373 -19.85 -46.22 16.67
N VAL A 374 -19.10 -45.22 16.16
CA VAL A 374 -17.77 -45.51 15.52
C VAL A 374 -16.75 -45.82 16.60
N THR A 375 -16.23 -47.03 16.60
CA THR A 375 -15.39 -47.59 17.66
C THR A 375 -14.01 -47.95 17.16
N TYR A 376 -13.09 -47.01 17.08
CA TYR A 376 -11.67 -47.35 17.05
C TYR A 376 -11.11 -47.09 18.46
N GLY A 377 -10.86 -48.16 19.20
CA GLY A 377 -10.21 -48.14 20.49
C GLY A 377 -11.09 -47.99 21.75
N ILE A 378 -12.13 -47.19 21.74
CA ILE A 378 -13.11 -47.05 22.84
C ILE A 378 -14.45 -47.63 22.38
N PRO A 379 -15.05 -48.56 23.14
CA PRO A 379 -16.46 -48.94 22.94
C PRO A 379 -17.36 -47.73 23.12
N LEU A 380 -18.07 -47.37 22.08
CA LEU A 380 -19.05 -46.29 22.09
C LEU A 380 -20.47 -46.85 21.98
N PRO A 381 -21.37 -46.48 22.86
CA PRO A 381 -22.80 -46.76 22.64
C PRO A 381 -23.25 -46.13 21.32
N ASN A 382 -24.24 -46.74 20.63
CA ASN A 382 -24.77 -46.29 19.37
C ASN A 382 -25.34 -44.85 19.37
N TYR A 383 -25.54 -44.25 20.54
CA TYR A 383 -26.04 -42.87 20.71
C TYR A 383 -24.92 -41.84 21.02
N SER A 384 -23.65 -42.26 21.12
CA SER A 384 -22.53 -41.40 21.54
C SER A 384 -21.42 -41.41 20.49
N CYS A 385 -20.71 -40.30 20.33
CA CYS A 385 -19.53 -40.14 19.47
C CYS A 385 -18.26 -39.87 20.31
N LYS A 386 -17.05 -39.89 19.72
CA LYS A 386 -15.80 -39.65 20.43
C LYS A 386 -15.73 -38.20 21.01
N ALA A 387 -16.28 -37.22 20.31
CA ALA A 387 -16.35 -35.85 20.80
C ALA A 387 -17.17 -35.75 22.10
N ASP A 388 -18.08 -36.68 22.39
CA ASP A 388 -18.83 -36.72 23.65
C ASP A 388 -18.04 -37.32 24.82
N LYS A 389 -16.82 -37.83 24.59
CA LYS A 389 -16.04 -38.54 25.59
C LYS A 389 -14.89 -37.67 26.14
N TRP A 390 -14.94 -37.37 27.45
CA TRP A 390 -13.86 -36.65 28.12
C TRP A 390 -12.53 -37.43 28.14
N GLN A 391 -12.60 -38.76 27.99
CA GLN A 391 -11.43 -39.64 27.90
C GLN A 391 -10.66 -39.44 26.58
N CYS A 392 -11.24 -38.78 25.57
CA CYS A 392 -10.63 -38.45 24.29
C CYS A 392 -10.47 -36.92 24.18
N PRO A 393 -9.56 -36.27 24.90
CA PRO A 393 -9.50 -34.81 25.03
C PRO A 393 -9.35 -34.08 23.66
N ALA A 394 -8.56 -34.63 22.74
CA ALA A 394 -8.40 -34.07 21.40
C ALA A 394 -9.73 -34.01 20.63
N PHE A 395 -10.53 -35.08 20.68
CA PHE A 395 -11.84 -35.12 20.03
C PHE A 395 -12.89 -34.27 20.79
N ASN A 396 -12.81 -34.29 22.11
CA ASN A 396 -13.75 -33.54 22.95
C ASN A 396 -13.59 -32.03 22.77
N ALA A 397 -12.36 -31.54 22.56
CA ALA A 397 -12.09 -30.14 22.30
C ALA A 397 -12.78 -29.59 21.04
N MET A 398 -13.14 -30.44 20.10
CA MET A 398 -13.86 -30.01 18.87
C MET A 398 -15.25 -29.43 19.14
N LYS A 399 -15.83 -29.73 20.31
CA LYS A 399 -17.11 -29.13 20.72
C LYS A 399 -17.00 -27.64 21.02
N ASP A 400 -15.85 -27.22 21.54
CA ASP A 400 -15.63 -25.86 22.01
C ASP A 400 -15.32 -24.89 20.86
N LEU A 401 -15.00 -25.41 19.66
CA LEU A 401 -14.66 -24.60 18.50
C LEU A 401 -15.89 -24.03 17.74
N GLY A 402 -17.08 -24.48 18.11
CA GLY A 402 -18.31 -24.02 17.44
C GLY A 402 -18.52 -24.61 16.05
N GLU A 403 -19.30 -23.94 15.23
CA GLU A 403 -19.66 -24.36 13.87
C GLU A 403 -19.44 -23.19 12.89
N VAL A 404 -19.02 -23.51 11.66
CA VAL A 404 -18.94 -22.56 10.56
C VAL A 404 -19.90 -23.02 9.46
N SER A 405 -20.89 -22.20 9.13
CA SER A 405 -21.91 -22.53 8.13
C SER A 405 -22.53 -23.93 8.35
N SER A 406 -22.88 -24.25 9.60
CA SER A 406 -23.44 -25.54 10.05
C SER A 406 -22.48 -26.73 9.94
N ASN A 407 -21.21 -26.53 9.67
CA ASN A 407 -20.18 -27.56 9.68
C ASN A 407 -19.41 -27.54 10.99
N LYS A 408 -19.13 -28.73 11.51
CA LYS A 408 -18.39 -28.92 12.76
C LYS A 408 -16.92 -29.19 12.51
N TRP A 409 -16.09 -28.64 13.39
CA TRP A 409 -14.67 -28.99 13.44
C TRP A 409 -14.49 -30.45 13.86
N TYR A 410 -13.45 -31.09 13.37
CA TYR A 410 -13.15 -32.48 13.69
C TYR A 410 -11.63 -32.73 13.73
N VAL A 411 -11.24 -33.79 14.41
CA VAL A 411 -9.85 -34.24 14.40
C VAL A 411 -9.56 -34.91 13.06
N PRO A 412 -8.63 -34.38 12.26
CA PRO A 412 -8.39 -34.89 10.91
C PRO A 412 -7.85 -36.31 10.92
N GLY A 413 -8.25 -37.11 9.95
CA GLY A 413 -7.62 -38.40 9.63
C GLY A 413 -6.31 -38.21 8.88
N ALA A 414 -5.60 -39.30 8.64
CA ALA A 414 -4.29 -39.25 7.98
C ALA A 414 -4.36 -38.70 6.54
N GLY A 415 -5.44 -38.94 5.84
CA GLY A 415 -5.64 -38.41 4.48
C GLY A 415 -5.86 -36.90 4.45
N GLU A 416 -6.62 -36.36 5.41
CA GLU A 416 -6.78 -34.93 5.55
C GLU A 416 -5.47 -34.24 5.95
N TRP A 417 -4.67 -34.84 6.86
CA TRP A 417 -3.34 -34.36 7.21
C TRP A 417 -2.38 -34.38 6.01
N ASP A 418 -2.35 -35.47 5.24
CA ASP A 418 -1.54 -35.57 4.03
C ASP A 418 -1.88 -34.48 3.02
N SER A 419 -3.17 -34.16 2.87
CA SER A 419 -3.62 -33.05 2.02
C SER A 419 -3.20 -31.68 2.56
N ALA A 420 -3.20 -31.49 3.87
CA ALA A 420 -2.82 -30.23 4.48
C ALA A 420 -1.30 -29.94 4.42
N LEU A 421 -0.47 -30.99 4.29
CA LEU A 421 0.99 -30.89 4.27
C LEU A 421 1.58 -30.78 2.85
N LYS A 422 0.78 -30.99 1.82
CA LYS A 422 1.15 -30.84 0.40
C LYS A 422 0.90 -29.42 -0.11
#